data_00eca29a33626978de7c0ab5a03e5c66
#
_entry.id   00eca29a33626978de7c0ab5a03e5c66
#
_cell.length_a   1.000
_cell.length_b   1.000
_cell.length_c   1.000
_cell.angle_alpha   90.00
_cell.angle_beta   90.00
_cell.angle_gamma   90.00
#
_symmetry.space_group_name_H-M   'P 1'
#
loop_
_entity.id
_entity.type
_entity.pdbx_description
1 polymer ?
#
loop_
_entity_poly.entity_id
_entity_poly.type
_entity_poly.pdbx_seq_one_letter_code
_entity_poly.pdbx_strand_id
1 'polypeptide(L)' 'MTDKELSMGDEVTWKSHGGTAEGKVKKKITSETEAGGRTVKASKDDPQYLVKSDKSGGEAVHKPGALKKKS' A
#
# COMPACT_ATOMS: atom_id res chain seq x y z
N MET A 1 -5.78 14.76 -13.98
CA MET A 1 -4.71 14.00 -13.40
C MET A 1 -5.20 12.98 -12.42
N THR A 2 -4.84 11.77 -12.61
CA THR A 2 -5.29 10.74 -11.69
C THR A 2 -4.22 10.49 -10.65
N ASP A 3 -4.65 10.41 -9.42
CA ASP A 3 -3.75 10.15 -8.32
C ASP A 3 -3.78 8.70 -7.92
N LYS A 4 -4.21 7.85 -8.85
CA LYS A 4 -4.36 6.44 -8.54
C LYS A 4 -3.05 5.68 -8.61
N GLU A 5 -2.07 6.23 -9.29
CA GLU A 5 -0.77 5.59 -9.36
C GLU A 5 0.10 6.10 -8.25
N LEU A 6 0.63 5.17 -7.49
CA LEU A 6 1.54 5.46 -6.40
C LEU A 6 2.92 4.95 -6.79
N SER A 7 3.94 5.64 -6.34
CA SER A 7 5.32 5.25 -6.60
C SER A 7 5.98 4.81 -5.31
N MET A 8 7.06 4.05 -5.46
CA MET A 8 7.83 3.66 -4.29
C MET A 8 8.34 4.90 -3.58
N GLY A 9 8.20 4.91 -2.27
CA GLY A 9 8.60 6.04 -1.47
C GLY A 9 7.53 7.08 -1.25
N ASP A 10 6.40 6.97 -1.95
CA ASP A 10 5.31 7.92 -1.74
C ASP A 10 4.72 7.76 -0.35
N GLU A 11 4.42 8.88 0.28
CA GLU A 11 3.73 8.85 1.56
C GLU A 11 2.24 8.68 1.33
N VAL A 12 1.66 7.74 2.06
CA VAL A 12 0.25 7.41 1.91
C VAL A 12 -0.38 7.23 3.28
N THR A 13 -1.70 7.32 3.30
CA THR A 13 -2.48 7.03 4.48
C THR A 13 -3.54 6.00 4.13
N TRP A 14 -3.97 5.25 5.12
CA TRP A 14 -5.05 4.29 4.96
C TRP A 14 -5.77 4.12 6.28
N LYS A 15 -6.98 3.61 6.20
CA LYS A 15 -7.73 3.32 7.40
C LYS A 15 -7.23 2.06 8.05
N SER A 16 -6.94 2.14 9.32
CA SER A 16 -6.53 0.98 10.09
C SER A 16 -7.42 0.84 11.30
N HIS A 17 -7.24 -0.26 11.98
CA HIS A 17 -7.99 -0.52 13.21
C HIS A 17 -7.66 0.58 14.23
N GLY A 18 -8.65 1.36 14.58
CA GLY A 18 -8.45 2.42 15.57
C GLY A 18 -8.11 3.78 15.00
N GLY A 19 -8.14 3.95 13.66
CA GLY A 19 -7.90 5.27 13.10
C GLY A 19 -7.22 5.23 11.75
N THR A 20 -6.52 6.31 11.45
CA THR A 20 -5.80 6.44 10.19
C THR A 20 -4.32 6.13 10.43
N ALA A 21 -3.78 5.27 9.59
CA ALA A 21 -2.36 4.96 9.62
C ALA A 21 -1.64 5.72 8.52
N GLU A 22 -0.38 6.00 8.75
CA GLU A 22 0.47 6.66 7.78
C GLU A 22 1.69 5.80 7.51
N GLY A 23 2.17 5.84 6.29
CA GLY A 23 3.36 5.10 5.94
C GLY A 23 3.82 5.44 4.54
N LYS A 24 4.70 4.60 4.04
CA LYS A 24 5.28 4.80 2.71
C LYS A 24 5.12 3.55 1.88
N VAL A 25 4.97 3.76 0.59
CA VAL A 25 4.91 2.65 -0.36
C VAL A 25 6.29 2.06 -0.50
N LYS A 26 6.38 0.76 -0.27
CA LYS A 26 7.65 0.05 -0.42
C LYS A 26 7.75 -0.66 -1.75
N LYS A 27 6.64 -1.15 -2.28
CA LYS A 27 6.69 -1.94 -3.50
C LYS A 27 5.32 -1.95 -4.15
N LYS A 28 5.32 -1.93 -5.48
CA LYS A 28 4.11 -2.12 -6.26
C LYS A 28 4.02 -3.59 -6.64
N ILE A 29 2.90 -4.22 -6.33
CA ILE A 29 2.70 -5.64 -6.57
C ILE A 29 1.75 -5.79 -7.74
N THR A 30 2.23 -6.41 -8.81
CA THR A 30 1.43 -6.61 -10.01
C THR A 30 1.29 -8.08 -10.37
N SER A 31 1.73 -8.97 -9.50
CA SER A 31 1.59 -10.40 -9.70
C SER A 31 1.48 -11.05 -8.35
N GLU A 32 1.11 -12.33 -8.35
CA GLU A 32 0.97 -13.05 -7.09
C GLU A 32 2.33 -13.19 -6.41
N THR A 33 2.36 -12.83 -5.13
CA THR A 33 3.59 -12.89 -4.36
C THR A 33 3.26 -12.94 -2.88
N GLU A 34 4.26 -13.22 -2.07
CA GLU A 34 4.09 -13.15 -0.63
C GLU A 34 4.63 -11.82 -0.12
N ALA A 35 3.80 -11.13 0.63
CA ALA A 35 4.20 -9.85 1.21
C ALA A 35 3.37 -9.61 2.46
N GLY A 36 3.96 -8.92 3.44
CA GLY A 36 3.26 -8.61 4.67
C GLY A 36 2.83 -9.84 5.44
N GLY A 37 3.51 -10.96 5.26
CA GLY A 37 3.20 -12.19 5.97
C GLY A 37 2.05 -12.99 5.37
N ARG A 38 1.64 -12.69 4.15
CA ARG A 38 0.54 -13.41 3.53
C ARG A 38 0.70 -13.42 2.01
N THR A 39 -0.05 -14.30 1.36
CA THR A 39 -0.06 -14.35 -0.09
C THR A 39 -0.95 -13.23 -0.63
N VAL A 40 -0.40 -12.46 -1.55
CA VAL A 40 -1.10 -11.35 -2.18
C VAL A 40 -1.37 -11.72 -3.62
N LYS A 41 -2.63 -11.65 -4.01
CA LYS A 41 -3.02 -11.91 -5.40
C LYS A 41 -3.28 -10.57 -6.08
N ALA A 42 -2.38 -10.19 -6.94
CA ALA A 42 -2.49 -8.96 -7.68
C ALA A 42 -2.19 -9.23 -9.15
N SER A 43 -2.53 -8.28 -10.00
CA SER A 43 -2.26 -8.39 -11.42
C SER A 43 -1.96 -7.00 -11.96
N LYS A 44 -1.59 -6.94 -13.24
CA LYS A 44 -1.33 -5.66 -13.87
C LYS A 44 -2.59 -4.79 -13.91
N ASP A 45 -3.75 -5.44 -14.02
CA ASP A 45 -5.02 -4.72 -14.06
C ASP A 45 -5.54 -4.42 -12.66
N ASP A 46 -5.03 -5.10 -11.66
CA ASP A 46 -5.48 -4.92 -10.28
C ASP A 46 -4.26 -4.94 -9.36
N PRO A 47 -3.42 -3.91 -9.45
CA PRO A 47 -2.20 -3.88 -8.64
C PRO A 47 -2.51 -3.61 -7.18
N GLN A 48 -1.60 -4.04 -6.32
CA GLN A 48 -1.66 -3.74 -4.90
C GLN A 48 -0.32 -3.15 -4.49
N TYR A 49 -0.30 -2.54 -3.34
CA TYR A 49 0.90 -1.87 -2.86
C TYR A 49 1.28 -2.38 -1.48
N LEU A 50 2.55 -2.67 -1.33
CA LEU A 50 3.10 -2.98 -0.02
C LEU A 50 3.51 -1.66 0.62
N VAL A 51 2.97 -1.40 1.80
CA VAL A 51 3.24 -0.16 2.52
C VAL A 51 3.82 -0.50 3.89
N LYS A 52 4.60 0.41 4.41
CA LYS A 52 5.19 0.24 5.73
C LYS A 52 4.68 1.36 6.63
N SER A 53 4.13 0.98 7.77
CA SER A 53 3.62 1.95 8.72
C SER A 53 4.77 2.69 9.40
N ASP A 54 4.64 4.02 9.46
CA ASP A 54 5.68 4.84 10.10
C ASP A 54 5.72 4.62 11.61
N LYS A 55 4.57 4.34 12.20
CA LYS A 55 4.50 4.22 13.66
C LYS A 55 4.94 2.86 14.15
N SER A 56 4.40 1.82 13.55
CA SER A 56 4.67 0.48 14.07
C SER A 56 5.83 -0.20 13.35
N GLY A 57 6.21 0.32 12.18
CA GLY A 57 7.20 -0.34 11.36
C GLY A 57 6.69 -1.60 10.70
N GLY A 58 5.41 -1.91 10.87
CA GLY A 58 4.82 -3.09 10.27
C GLY A 58 4.46 -2.86 8.82
N GLU A 59 4.37 -3.95 8.08
CA GLU A 59 4.05 -3.89 6.67
C GLU A 59 2.63 -4.37 6.44
N ALA A 60 1.99 -3.80 5.43
CA ALA A 60 0.64 -4.19 5.05
C ALA A 60 0.51 -4.05 3.55
N VAL A 61 -0.49 -4.74 2.98
CA VAL A 61 -0.75 -4.68 1.56
C VAL A 61 -2.16 -4.13 1.37
N HIS A 62 -2.26 -3.11 0.53
CA HIS A 62 -3.54 -2.48 0.26
C HIS A 62 -3.68 -2.21 -1.23
N LYS A 63 -4.93 -2.16 -1.69
CA LYS A 63 -5.21 -1.75 -3.05
C LYS A 63 -5.11 -0.23 -3.16
N PRO A 64 -4.85 0.28 -4.38
CA PRO A 64 -4.72 1.73 -4.54
C PRO A 64 -5.93 2.51 -4.03
N GLY A 65 -7.13 1.95 -4.18
CA GLY A 65 -8.33 2.61 -3.71
C GLY A 65 -8.42 2.75 -2.21
N ALA A 66 -7.67 1.94 -1.47
CA ALA A 66 -7.66 2.01 -0.02
C ALA A 66 -6.58 2.96 0.50
N LEU A 67 -5.71 3.43 -0.37
CA LEU A 67 -4.61 4.31 0.01
C LEU A 67 -4.90 5.71 -0.48
N LYS A 68 -4.50 6.69 0.32
CA LYS A 68 -4.56 8.08 -0.08
C LYS A 68 -3.16 8.65 -0.08
N LYS A 69 -2.80 9.30 -1.16
CA LYS A 69 -1.50 9.92 -1.26
C LYS A 69 -1.47 11.14 -0.36
N LYS A 70 -0.47 11.19 0.48
CA LYS A 70 -0.26 12.33 1.36
C LYS A 70 0.59 13.34 0.60
N SER A 71 0.02 14.46 0.30
CA SER A 71 0.74 15.49 -0.46
C SER A 71 0.94 16.74 0.32
#